data_59791710a78f543231082e4124dc5d68
#
_entry.id   59791710a78f543231082e4124dc5d68
#
_cell.length_a   1.000
_cell.length_b   1.000
_cell.length_c   1.000
_cell.angle_alpha   90.00
_cell.angle_beta   90.00
_cell.angle_gamma   90.00
#
_symmetry.space_group_name_H-M   'P 1'
#
loop_
_entity.id
_entity.type
_entity.pdbx_description
1 polymer ?
#
loop_
_entity_poly.entity_id
_entity_poly.type
_entity_poly.pdbx_seq_one_letter_code
_entity_poly.pdbx_strand_id
1 'polypeptide(L)'
;LQEKLNDLRLQNEFQSVDHEEAAEEVRLLTEDYKHIVKKLDKINDKPNRFMFFQLPAELPEFEETSQKPATVESEEGQEETPEPKPLVGNIGTLRIHKSGKLSVKLGNVVMDISRGAEASFLQDVVALDEREDEHTVELLGQIDGKVVVTPKF
;
A
#
# COMPACT_ATOMS: atom_id res chain seq x y z
N LEU A 1 -0.52 13.82 53.63
CA LEU A 1 -0.72 14.92 52.69
C LEU A 1 0.42 15.02 51.68
N GLN A 2 1.70 14.86 52.11
CA GLN A 2 2.87 14.87 51.21
C GLN A 2 2.93 13.67 50.24
N GLU A 3 2.53 12.47 50.69
CA GLU A 3 2.45 11.29 49.82
C GLU A 3 1.46 11.47 48.66
N LYS A 4 0.27 11.99 48.95
CA LYS A 4 -0.73 12.27 47.93
C LYS A 4 -0.28 13.35 46.93
N LEU A 5 0.56 14.31 47.35
CA LEU A 5 1.12 15.33 46.48
C LEU A 5 2.21 14.75 45.59
N ASN A 6 3.01 13.80 46.08
CA ASN A 6 4.02 13.09 45.31
C ASN A 6 3.37 12.18 44.27
N ASP A 7 2.32 11.44 44.61
CA ASP A 7 1.60 10.58 43.68
C ASP A 7 0.94 11.40 42.56
N LEU A 8 0.35 12.57 42.89
CA LEU A 8 -0.20 13.47 41.87
C LEU A 8 0.89 14.08 40.96
N ARG A 9 2.07 14.36 41.49
CA ARG A 9 3.20 14.83 40.66
C ARG A 9 3.70 13.74 39.72
N LEU A 10 3.87 12.53 40.22
CA LEU A 10 4.29 11.38 39.40
C LEU A 10 3.25 11.07 38.29
N GLN A 11 1.95 11.09 38.61
CA GLN A 11 0.91 10.92 37.61
C GLN A 11 0.92 12.02 36.53
N ASN A 12 1.15 13.27 36.90
CA ASN A 12 1.25 14.37 35.94
C ASN A 12 2.53 14.28 35.08
N GLU A 13 3.65 13.84 35.65
CA GLU A 13 4.88 13.62 34.88
C GLU A 13 4.72 12.46 33.88
N PHE A 14 4.10 11.34 34.27
CA PHE A 14 3.80 10.25 33.35
C PHE A 14 2.84 10.67 32.25
N GLN A 15 1.77 11.41 32.55
CA GLN A 15 0.85 11.91 31.54
C GLN A 15 1.49 12.90 30.57
N SER A 16 2.45 13.71 31.02
CA SER A 16 3.16 14.66 30.14
C SER A 16 4.12 13.93 29.20
N VAL A 17 4.81 12.88 29.67
CA VAL A 17 5.69 12.05 28.86
C VAL A 17 4.89 11.30 27.78
N ASP A 18 3.76 10.70 28.16
CA ASP A 18 2.88 10.01 27.21
C ASP A 18 2.35 10.98 26.12
N HIS A 19 2.07 12.23 26.47
CA HIS A 19 1.63 13.24 25.51
C HIS A 19 2.76 13.69 24.56
N GLU A 20 3.98 13.82 25.04
CA GLU A 20 5.13 14.17 24.22
C GLU A 20 5.49 13.03 23.27
N GLU A 21 5.49 11.78 23.73
CA GLU A 21 5.72 10.61 22.90
C GLU A 21 4.64 10.47 21.82
N ALA A 22 3.37 10.62 22.16
CA ALA A 22 2.27 10.57 21.20
C ALA A 22 2.37 11.70 20.15
N ALA A 23 2.77 12.90 20.55
CA ALA A 23 2.97 14.02 19.64
C ALA A 23 4.14 13.78 18.68
N GLU A 24 5.21 13.18 19.17
CA GLU A 24 6.38 12.82 18.35
C GLU A 24 6.03 11.71 17.34
N GLU A 25 5.30 10.67 17.74
CA GLU A 25 4.81 9.63 16.82
C GLU A 25 3.97 10.22 15.68
N VAL A 26 3.02 11.11 16.01
CA VAL A 26 2.19 11.78 15.00
C VAL A 26 3.04 12.62 14.05
N ARG A 27 4.06 13.29 14.57
CA ARG A 27 5.00 14.10 13.78
C ARG A 27 5.77 13.21 12.79
N LEU A 28 6.34 12.11 13.26
CA LEU A 28 7.09 11.16 12.43
C LEU A 28 6.21 10.53 11.35
N LEU A 29 5.01 10.10 11.70
CA LEU A 29 4.04 9.58 10.73
C LEU A 29 3.68 10.63 9.67
N THR A 30 3.51 11.89 10.06
CA THR A 30 3.19 12.97 9.13
C THR A 30 4.35 13.24 8.18
N GLU A 31 5.58 13.17 8.66
CA GLU A 31 6.78 13.31 7.83
C GLU A 31 6.91 12.15 6.84
N ASP A 32 6.65 10.93 7.27
CA ASP A 32 6.65 9.74 6.41
C ASP A 32 5.60 9.85 5.29
N TYR A 33 4.38 10.29 5.61
CA TYR A 33 3.35 10.51 4.59
C TYR A 33 3.76 11.59 3.58
N LYS A 34 4.31 12.70 4.03
CA LYS A 34 4.83 13.76 3.14
C LYS A 34 5.93 13.23 2.23
N HIS A 35 6.80 12.38 2.77
CA HIS A 35 7.87 11.75 2.01
C HIS A 35 7.33 10.83 0.91
N ILE A 36 6.33 10.01 1.22
CA ILE A 36 5.68 9.12 0.26
C ILE A 36 5.00 9.93 -0.85
N VAL A 37 4.21 10.94 -0.50
CA VAL A 37 3.53 11.81 -1.48
C VAL A 37 4.54 12.48 -2.42
N LYS A 38 5.63 13.02 -1.87
CA LYS A 38 6.68 13.65 -2.67
C LYS A 38 7.37 12.68 -3.63
N LYS A 39 7.52 11.41 -3.23
CA LYS A 39 8.04 10.38 -4.13
C LYS A 39 7.04 10.02 -5.21
N LEU A 40 5.75 9.90 -4.89
CA LEU A 40 4.69 9.65 -5.86
C LEU A 40 4.59 10.76 -6.92
N ASP A 41 4.67 12.02 -6.52
CA ASP A 41 4.70 13.15 -7.44
C ASP A 41 5.89 13.07 -8.41
N LYS A 42 7.07 12.76 -7.89
CA LYS A 42 8.27 12.59 -8.73
C LYS A 42 8.15 11.46 -9.74
N ILE A 43 7.49 10.37 -9.38
CA ILE A 43 7.29 9.23 -10.27
C ILE A 43 6.32 9.59 -11.39
N ASN A 44 5.29 10.37 -11.09
CA ASN A 44 4.33 10.82 -12.09
C ASN A 44 5.00 11.68 -13.19
N ASP A 45 6.06 12.42 -12.83
CA ASP A 45 6.80 13.28 -13.75
C ASP A 45 7.93 12.56 -14.52
N LYS A 46 8.32 11.35 -14.11
CA LYS A 46 9.46 10.62 -14.67
C LYS A 46 9.09 9.20 -15.09
N PRO A 47 9.16 8.87 -16.40
CA PRO A 47 8.70 7.57 -16.91
C PRO A 47 9.52 6.36 -16.41
N ASN A 48 10.77 6.56 -15.95
CA ASN A 48 11.68 5.48 -15.56
C ASN A 48 11.82 5.33 -14.04
N ARG A 49 10.82 5.77 -13.27
CA ARG A 49 10.81 5.67 -11.83
C ARG A 49 9.61 4.88 -11.36
N PHE A 50 9.85 4.02 -10.38
CA PHE A 50 8.85 3.10 -9.84
C PHE A 50 8.76 3.21 -8.33
N MET A 51 7.58 2.92 -7.81
CA MET A 51 7.33 2.72 -6.38
C MET A 51 6.93 1.27 -6.15
N PHE A 52 7.52 0.62 -5.18
CA PHE A 52 7.16 -0.72 -4.79
C PHE A 52 6.08 -0.70 -3.71
N PHE A 53 4.95 -1.36 -3.97
CA PHE A 53 3.87 -1.54 -3.02
C PHE A 53 3.85 -2.98 -2.51
N GLN A 54 4.09 -3.17 -1.22
CA GLN A 54 3.94 -4.46 -0.58
C GLN A 54 2.53 -4.59 -0.04
N LEU A 55 1.74 -5.46 -0.66
CA LEU A 55 0.38 -5.79 -0.25
C LEU A 55 0.39 -6.98 0.72
N PRO A 56 -0.68 -7.16 1.55
CA PRO A 56 -0.83 -8.36 2.36
C PRO A 56 -0.99 -9.61 1.46
N ALA A 57 -0.64 -10.77 1.99
CA ALA A 57 -0.71 -12.04 1.25
C ALA A 57 -2.15 -12.40 0.84
N GLU A 58 -3.12 -12.08 1.69
CA GLU A 58 -4.54 -12.25 1.41
C GLU A 58 -5.15 -10.89 1.04
N LEU A 59 -5.66 -10.80 -0.18
CA LEU A 59 -6.38 -9.62 -0.65
C LEU A 59 -7.87 -9.78 -0.34
N PRO A 60 -8.60 -8.65 -0.12
CA PRO A 60 -10.04 -8.69 0.04
C PRO A 60 -10.72 -9.28 -1.18
N GLU A 61 -11.86 -9.93 -0.98
CA GLU A 61 -12.70 -10.36 -2.08
C GLU A 61 -13.21 -9.14 -2.86
N PHE A 62 -13.07 -9.19 -4.17
CA PHE A 62 -13.59 -8.18 -5.06
C PHE A 62 -14.94 -8.67 -5.60
N GLU A 63 -16.00 -7.89 -5.42
CA GLU A 63 -17.27 -8.14 -6.09
C GLU A 63 -17.06 -7.91 -7.59
N GLU A 64 -17.28 -8.93 -8.39
CA GLU A 64 -17.34 -8.80 -9.84
C GLU A 64 -18.47 -7.83 -10.19
N THR A 65 -18.13 -6.60 -10.55
CA THR A 65 -19.10 -5.70 -11.14
C THR A 65 -19.44 -6.28 -12.50
N SER A 66 -20.60 -6.93 -12.56
CA SER A 66 -21.14 -7.60 -13.74
C SER A 66 -21.29 -6.63 -14.89
N GLN A 67 -20.24 -6.40 -15.65
CA GLN A 67 -20.40 -6.05 -17.04
C GLN A 67 -20.63 -7.37 -17.78
N LYS A 68 -21.91 -7.66 -18.06
CA LYS A 68 -22.34 -8.77 -18.92
C LYS A 68 -21.50 -8.76 -20.20
N PRO A 69 -20.69 -9.77 -20.48
CA PRO A 69 -20.34 -10.04 -21.87
C PRO A 69 -21.59 -10.62 -22.54
N ALA A 70 -21.84 -10.15 -23.76
CA ALA A 70 -22.92 -10.64 -24.60
C ALA A 70 -22.92 -12.18 -24.67
N THR A 71 -24.07 -12.74 -24.43
CA THR A 71 -24.45 -14.14 -24.56
C THR A 71 -23.99 -14.69 -25.92
N VAL A 72 -23.05 -15.61 -25.91
CA VAL A 72 -22.92 -16.59 -26.98
C VAL A 72 -23.39 -17.90 -26.37
N GLU A 73 -24.61 -18.28 -26.75
CA GLU A 73 -25.15 -19.60 -26.51
C GLU A 73 -24.28 -20.61 -27.27
N SER A 74 -23.65 -21.52 -26.55
CA SER A 74 -23.23 -22.80 -27.10
C SER A 74 -23.47 -23.87 -26.04
N GLU A 75 -24.31 -24.79 -26.48
CA GLU A 75 -24.79 -25.99 -25.79
C GLU A 75 -23.66 -26.96 -25.48
N GLU A 76 -23.96 -27.84 -24.48
CA GLU A 76 -23.38 -29.12 -24.13
C GLU A 76 -22.20 -29.16 -23.12
N GLY A 77 -22.59 -29.42 -21.92
CA GLY A 77 -22.18 -30.48 -20.98
C GLY A 77 -20.69 -30.84 -20.85
N GLN A 78 -19.96 -30.08 -20.03
CA GLN A 78 -18.86 -30.62 -19.21
C GLN A 78 -18.75 -29.75 -17.94
N GLU A 79 -18.79 -30.40 -16.77
CA GLU A 79 -18.45 -29.80 -15.50
C GLU A 79 -16.95 -29.45 -15.50
N GLU A 80 -16.59 -28.33 -16.08
CA GLU A 80 -15.28 -27.74 -15.89
C GLU A 80 -15.35 -26.94 -14.60
N THR A 81 -14.50 -27.34 -13.63
CA THR A 81 -14.19 -26.50 -12.49
C THR A 81 -13.76 -25.13 -13.02
N PRO A 82 -14.48 -24.04 -12.66
CA PRO A 82 -14.14 -22.72 -13.21
C PRO A 82 -12.72 -22.35 -12.80
N GLU A 83 -11.81 -22.28 -13.76
CA GLU A 83 -10.50 -21.70 -13.52
C GLU A 83 -10.69 -20.25 -13.05
N PRO A 84 -9.99 -19.83 -11.98
CA PRO A 84 -10.10 -18.47 -11.47
C PRO A 84 -9.69 -17.49 -12.59
N LYS A 85 -10.65 -16.74 -13.10
CA LYS A 85 -10.38 -15.70 -14.11
C LYS A 85 -9.43 -14.68 -13.54
N PRO A 86 -8.37 -14.27 -14.26
CA PRO A 86 -7.45 -13.26 -13.79
C PRO A 86 -8.21 -11.94 -13.58
N LEU A 87 -8.06 -11.36 -12.40
CA LEU A 87 -8.61 -10.04 -12.08
C LEU A 87 -7.84 -8.98 -12.87
N VAL A 88 -8.51 -8.36 -13.84
CA VAL A 88 -7.94 -7.32 -14.69
C VAL A 88 -8.72 -6.03 -14.49
N GLY A 89 -8.01 -4.94 -14.24
CA GLY A 89 -8.61 -3.61 -14.15
C GLY A 89 -8.23 -2.84 -12.88
N ASN A 90 -9.00 -1.81 -12.58
CA ASN A 90 -8.80 -0.99 -11.40
C ASN A 90 -9.37 -1.69 -10.15
N ILE A 91 -8.48 -2.16 -9.28
CA ILE A 91 -8.85 -2.90 -8.07
C ILE A 91 -9.03 -2.00 -6.84
N GLY A 92 -8.62 -0.73 -6.92
CA GLY A 92 -8.69 0.13 -5.76
C GLY A 92 -8.29 1.58 -6.00
N THR A 93 -8.26 2.34 -4.93
CA THR A 93 -7.97 3.77 -4.96
C THR A 93 -7.03 4.16 -3.82
N LEU A 94 -5.95 4.84 -4.16
CA LEU A 94 -5.08 5.52 -3.20
C LEU A 94 -5.75 6.85 -2.78
N ARG A 95 -5.87 7.07 -1.48
CA ARG A 95 -6.51 8.26 -0.91
C ARG A 95 -5.50 9.06 -0.10
N ILE A 96 -5.43 10.34 -0.39
CA ILE A 96 -4.68 11.32 0.39
C ILE A 96 -5.71 12.13 1.19
N HIS A 97 -5.66 12.01 2.52
CA HIS A 97 -6.57 12.71 3.41
C HIS A 97 -6.10 14.15 3.66
N LYS A 98 -7.02 15.03 4.08
CA LYS A 98 -6.69 16.42 4.44
C LYS A 98 -5.65 16.52 5.57
N SER A 99 -5.60 15.54 6.45
CA SER A 99 -4.59 15.43 7.51
C SER A 99 -3.19 15.04 7.00
N GLY A 100 -3.05 14.72 5.71
CA GLY A 100 -1.82 14.17 5.12
C GLY A 100 -1.74 12.65 5.20
N LYS A 101 -2.60 11.96 5.97
CA LYS A 101 -2.65 10.51 6.06
C LYS A 101 -2.93 9.89 4.70
N LEU A 102 -2.24 8.78 4.41
CA LEU A 102 -2.44 7.96 3.22
C LEU A 102 -3.22 6.69 3.57
N SER A 103 -4.13 6.30 2.72
CA SER A 103 -4.82 5.02 2.80
C SER A 103 -5.11 4.46 1.41
N VAL A 104 -5.23 3.14 1.30
CA VAL A 104 -5.66 2.45 0.08
C VAL A 104 -7.00 1.80 0.36
N LYS A 105 -7.94 1.99 -0.55
CA LYS A 105 -9.18 1.24 -0.56
C LYS A 105 -9.08 0.17 -1.65
N LEU A 106 -9.08 -1.11 -1.25
CA LEU A 106 -9.14 -2.27 -2.14
C LEU A 106 -10.48 -2.97 -1.94
N GLY A 107 -11.28 -3.05 -2.99
CA GLY A 107 -12.65 -3.54 -2.84
C GLY A 107 -13.41 -2.77 -1.77
N ASN A 108 -13.93 -3.47 -0.76
CA ASN A 108 -14.65 -2.89 0.38
C ASN A 108 -13.76 -2.59 1.60
N VAL A 109 -12.49 -2.96 1.57
CA VAL A 109 -11.56 -2.82 2.70
C VAL A 109 -10.68 -1.59 2.55
N VAL A 110 -10.56 -0.82 3.64
CA VAL A 110 -9.62 0.30 3.73
C VAL A 110 -8.38 -0.17 4.49
N MET A 111 -7.22 0.06 3.90
CA MET A 111 -5.92 -0.30 4.44
C MET A 111 -5.08 0.93 4.70
N ASP A 112 -4.26 0.87 5.74
CA ASP A 112 -3.31 1.93 6.05
C ASP A 112 -2.00 1.73 5.25
N ILE A 113 -1.37 2.84 4.90
CA ILE A 113 -0.07 2.87 4.22
C ILE A 113 0.98 3.34 5.21
N SER A 114 2.09 2.61 5.26
CA SER A 114 3.28 3.02 5.99
C SER A 114 4.50 3.03 5.07
N ARG A 115 5.50 3.80 5.47
CA ARG A 115 6.79 3.83 4.78
C ARG A 115 7.50 2.49 4.99
N GLY A 116 7.93 1.86 3.90
CA GLY A 116 8.78 0.66 3.96
C GLY A 116 10.21 1.01 4.36
N ALA A 117 10.99 -0.02 4.70
CA ALA A 117 12.42 0.15 4.95
C ALA A 117 13.11 0.73 3.70
N GLU A 118 13.99 1.71 3.89
CA GLU A 118 14.81 2.23 2.81
C GLU A 118 15.91 1.23 2.48
N ALA A 119 16.06 0.95 1.18
CA ALA A 119 17.20 0.21 0.69
C ALA A 119 18.41 1.16 0.56
N SER A 120 19.54 0.75 1.11
CA SER A 120 20.81 1.48 0.98
C SER A 120 21.51 1.24 -0.38
N PHE A 121 20.86 0.51 -1.28
CA PHE A 121 21.38 0.14 -2.60
C PHE A 121 20.36 0.46 -3.69
N LEU A 122 20.84 0.61 -4.91
CA LEU A 122 19.98 0.81 -6.08
C LEU A 122 19.24 -0.47 -6.42
N GLN A 123 17.97 -0.34 -6.75
CA GLN A 123 17.11 -1.43 -7.22
C GLN A 123 16.51 -1.04 -8.56
N ASP A 124 16.66 -1.92 -9.53
CA ASP A 124 16.14 -1.73 -10.87
C ASP A 124 15.00 -2.71 -11.14
N VAL A 125 14.05 -2.25 -11.97
CA VAL A 125 12.95 -3.07 -12.47
C VAL A 125 13.29 -3.50 -13.87
N VAL A 126 13.26 -4.80 -14.12
CA VAL A 126 13.54 -5.40 -15.43
C VAL A 126 12.35 -6.24 -15.87
N ALA A 127 12.09 -6.25 -17.17
CA ALA A 127 11.18 -7.19 -17.81
C ALA A 127 11.98 -8.30 -18.47
N LEU A 128 11.59 -9.55 -18.19
CA LEU A 128 12.18 -10.73 -18.81
C LEU A 128 11.20 -11.28 -19.84
N ASP A 129 11.67 -11.55 -21.05
CA ASP A 129 10.89 -12.26 -22.05
C ASP A 129 11.14 -13.77 -21.90
N GLU A 130 10.08 -14.51 -21.59
CA GLU A 130 10.14 -15.96 -21.39
C GLU A 130 9.91 -16.76 -22.69
N ARG A 131 9.74 -16.09 -23.85
CA ARG A 131 9.57 -16.78 -25.12
C ARG A 131 10.84 -17.55 -25.49
N GLU A 132 10.68 -18.82 -25.91
CA GLU A 132 11.80 -19.72 -26.18
C GLU A 132 12.76 -19.22 -27.27
N ASP A 133 12.27 -18.39 -28.18
CA ASP A 133 13.03 -17.92 -29.34
C ASP A 133 13.83 -16.62 -29.09
N GLU A 134 13.46 -15.82 -28.10
CA GLU A 134 14.10 -14.52 -27.80
C GLU A 134 14.26 -14.31 -26.30
N HIS A 135 15.46 -14.52 -25.78
CA HIS A 135 15.80 -14.20 -24.41
C HIS A 135 16.21 -12.73 -24.29
N THR A 136 15.25 -11.84 -24.17
CA THR A 136 15.54 -10.40 -24.00
C THR A 136 15.28 -9.95 -22.56
N VAL A 137 16.11 -9.03 -22.10
CA VAL A 137 15.99 -8.37 -20.80
C VAL A 137 15.89 -6.87 -21.05
N GLU A 138 14.76 -6.29 -20.67
CA GLU A 138 14.54 -4.85 -20.78
C GLU A 138 14.63 -4.18 -19.40
N LEU A 139 15.49 -3.17 -19.29
CA LEU A 139 15.59 -2.34 -18.10
C LEU A 139 14.48 -1.29 -18.15
N LEU A 140 13.49 -1.39 -17.23
CA LEU A 140 12.36 -0.47 -17.17
C LEU A 140 12.67 0.80 -16.39
N GLY A 141 13.46 0.71 -15.33
CA GLY A 141 13.85 1.85 -14.51
C GLY A 141 14.18 1.50 -13.07
N GLN A 142 14.24 2.50 -12.22
CA GLN A 142 14.67 2.39 -10.84
C GLN A 142 13.51 2.49 -9.84
N ILE A 143 13.62 1.77 -8.73
CA ILE A 143 12.70 1.87 -7.60
C ILE A 143 13.14 3.04 -6.70
N ASP A 144 12.29 4.06 -6.55
CA ASP A 144 12.56 5.24 -5.72
C ASP A 144 12.13 5.05 -4.26
N GLY A 145 11.28 4.09 -3.98
CA GLY A 145 10.82 3.83 -2.63
C GLY A 145 9.91 2.63 -2.53
N LYS A 146 9.68 2.24 -1.27
CA LYS A 146 8.82 1.12 -0.90
C LYS A 146 7.79 1.60 0.11
N VAL A 147 6.55 1.19 -0.08
CA VAL A 147 5.47 1.35 0.89
C VAL A 147 4.88 0.00 1.26
N VAL A 148 4.42 -0.11 2.50
CA VAL A 148 3.77 -1.29 3.03
C VAL A 148 2.31 -0.96 3.28
N VAL A 149 1.43 -1.81 2.76
CA VAL A 149 -0.02 -1.70 2.91
C VAL A 149 -0.48 -2.73 3.91
N THR A 150 -1.10 -2.29 5.01
CA THR A 150 -1.56 -3.15 6.09
C THR A 150 -3.06 -3.00 6.30
N PRO A 151 -3.82 -4.10 6.51
CA PRO A 151 -5.22 -3.99 6.84
C PRO A 151 -5.40 -3.25 8.16
N LYS A 152 -6.44 -2.43 8.23
CA LYS A 152 -6.82 -1.74 9.45
C LYS A 152 -7.77 -2.64 10.25
N PHE A 153 -7.34 -3.01 11.43
CA PHE A 153 -8.14 -3.75 12.39
C PHE A 153 -8.95 -2.82 13.28
#